data_39d64017e3db1ab1b3107c124c427f04
#
_entry.id   39d64017e3db1ab1b3107c124c427f04
#
_cell.length_a   1.000
_cell.length_b   1.000
_cell.length_c   1.000
_cell.angle_alpha   90.00
_cell.angle_beta   90.00
_cell.angle_gamma   90.00
#
_symmetry.space_group_name_H-M   'P 1'
#
loop_
_entity.id
_entity.type
_entity.pdbx_description
1 polymer ?
#
loop_
_entity_poly.entity_id
_entity_poly.type
_entity_poly.pdbx_seq_one_letter_code
_entity_poly.pdbx_strand_id
1 'polypeptide(L)'
;MKLTKKFAACLTVMLLAFAMTATVAFAAVENGVDWERGVVRATGFGAGKAKFLKTNPGLYREQARRAATMDAQRKLAEAVEGVQVTGDSTIADLELENDIVKTKVNAIIRGMTEVSYEFVDDGRNCRVVLEMPLFGSASPTGGDSLSEAAFLPFKDTPKTDFPSPVDTTVATQPTVVNQNYTGLIIDCRGMNINCVMSPVIKNADGTKIYGHMNLDYDKIIVNGMAAYAGDAYDQISKQRAGSNPLVIKAVRLDDLNANPVVSVADADKILAANAHDRFLDNCAVVFIK
;
A
#
# COMPACT_ATOMS: atom_id res chain seq x y z
N MET A 1 56.51 -8.36 17.42
CA MET A 1 55.79 -7.10 17.66
C MET A 1 55.24 -6.40 16.42
N LYS A 2 55.42 -6.91 15.20
CA LYS A 2 54.86 -6.34 13.94
C LYS A 2 53.57 -7.04 13.44
N LEU A 3 53.27 -8.25 13.96
CA LEU A 3 52.07 -9.00 13.51
C LEU A 3 50.78 -8.60 14.21
N THR A 4 50.88 -8.18 15.49
CA THR A 4 49.73 -7.76 16.31
C THR A 4 49.13 -6.40 15.87
N LYS A 5 49.93 -5.52 15.28
CA LYS A 5 49.44 -4.22 14.74
C LYS A 5 48.65 -4.36 13.43
N LYS A 6 48.90 -5.38 12.62
CA LYS A 6 48.16 -5.64 11.39
C LYS A 6 46.80 -6.30 11.66
N PHE A 7 46.68 -7.13 12.71
CA PHE A 7 45.42 -7.70 13.14
C PHE A 7 44.48 -6.67 13.79
N ALA A 8 45.03 -5.74 14.58
CA ALA A 8 44.23 -4.65 15.16
C ALA A 8 43.69 -3.68 14.10
N ALA A 9 44.47 -3.39 13.05
CA ALA A 9 44.03 -2.53 11.95
C ALA A 9 42.95 -3.17 11.08
N CYS A 10 43.02 -4.50 10.84
CA CYS A 10 41.94 -5.21 10.14
C CYS A 10 40.64 -5.28 10.94
N LEU A 11 40.74 -5.45 12.27
CA LEU A 11 39.54 -5.50 13.13
C LEU A 11 38.83 -4.15 13.23
N THR A 12 39.58 -3.04 13.27
CA THR A 12 39.02 -1.68 13.27
C THR A 12 38.40 -1.30 11.93
N VAL A 13 38.94 -1.74 10.80
CA VAL A 13 38.32 -1.52 9.47
C VAL A 13 37.06 -2.38 9.31
N MET A 14 37.03 -3.59 9.87
CA MET A 14 35.83 -4.44 9.83
C MET A 14 34.71 -3.92 10.76
N LEU A 15 35.03 -3.30 11.89
CA LEU A 15 34.05 -2.65 12.77
C LEU A 15 33.50 -1.32 12.17
N LEU A 16 34.31 -0.58 11.42
CA LEU A 16 33.84 0.63 10.73
C LEU A 16 32.96 0.29 9.49
N ALA A 17 33.17 -0.85 8.84
CA ALA A 17 32.35 -1.28 7.72
C ALA A 17 30.95 -1.76 8.14
N PHE A 18 30.76 -2.16 9.42
CA PHE A 18 29.45 -2.58 9.94
C PHE A 18 28.56 -1.41 10.41
N ALA A 19 29.09 -0.19 10.46
CA ALA A 19 28.35 0.99 10.93
C ALA A 19 27.69 1.80 9.80
N MET A 20 27.76 1.35 8.54
CA MET A 20 27.07 2.02 7.42
C MET A 20 26.01 1.10 6.80
N THR A 21 25.13 0.52 7.61
CA THR A 21 23.79 0.24 7.13
C THR A 21 23.05 1.58 7.16
N ALA A 22 23.14 2.33 6.06
CA ALA A 22 22.23 3.44 5.84
C ALA A 22 20.82 2.84 5.85
N THR A 23 20.15 2.92 7.00
CA THR A 23 18.70 2.82 7.03
C THR A 23 18.20 3.95 6.16
N VAL A 24 17.75 3.64 4.95
CA VAL A 24 16.95 4.56 4.16
C VAL A 24 15.72 4.81 5.03
N ALA A 25 15.74 5.87 5.80
CA ALA A 25 14.60 6.34 6.53
C ALA A 25 13.64 6.86 5.45
N PHE A 26 12.73 6.02 4.99
CA PHE A 26 11.55 6.51 4.30
C PHE A 26 10.90 7.52 5.26
N ALA A 27 10.68 8.74 4.79
CA ALA A 27 9.93 9.73 5.54
C ALA A 27 8.52 9.15 5.73
N ALA A 28 8.28 8.53 6.90
CA ALA A 28 7.00 7.91 7.18
C ALA A 28 5.91 8.99 7.14
N VAL A 29 4.83 8.75 6.42
CA VAL A 29 3.65 9.61 6.42
C VAL A 29 3.22 9.82 7.87
N GLU A 30 3.13 11.08 8.31
CA GLU A 30 2.80 11.38 9.70
C GLU A 30 1.32 11.13 10.00
N ASN A 31 0.44 11.53 9.06
CA ASN A 31 -1.00 11.26 9.09
C ASN A 31 -1.48 10.98 7.66
N GLY A 32 -2.30 9.95 7.48
CA GLY A 32 -2.90 9.58 6.21
C GLY A 32 -2.50 8.19 5.74
N VAL A 33 -2.61 7.96 4.44
CA VAL A 33 -2.36 6.65 3.82
C VAL A 33 -0.91 6.54 3.36
N ASP A 34 -0.21 5.57 3.87
CA ASP A 34 1.09 5.13 3.37
C ASP A 34 0.87 3.95 2.40
N TRP A 35 0.71 4.28 1.12
CA TRP A 35 0.47 3.29 0.07
C TRP A 35 1.64 2.34 -0.16
N GLU A 36 2.86 2.77 0.16
CA GLU A 36 4.07 1.96 0.01
C GLU A 36 4.13 0.87 1.07
N ARG A 37 3.74 1.20 2.30
CA ARG A 37 3.65 0.24 3.41
C ARG A 37 2.30 -0.47 3.49
N GLY A 38 1.28 0.03 2.77
CA GLY A 38 -0.07 -0.52 2.82
C GLY A 38 -0.77 -0.29 4.17
N VAL A 39 -0.55 0.87 4.80
CA VAL A 39 -1.15 1.21 6.10
C VAL A 39 -1.77 2.61 6.11
N VAL A 40 -2.78 2.80 6.94
CA VAL A 40 -3.24 4.13 7.36
C VAL A 40 -2.58 4.45 8.69
N ARG A 41 -2.01 5.65 8.82
CA ARG A 41 -1.25 6.06 9.98
C ARG A 41 -1.77 7.39 10.53
N ALA A 42 -1.77 7.52 11.85
CA ALA A 42 -2.08 8.79 12.51
C ALA A 42 -1.21 8.99 13.76
N THR A 43 -0.80 10.24 13.94
CA THR A 43 -0.03 10.70 15.09
C THR A 43 -0.89 11.63 15.94
N GLY A 44 -1.09 11.27 17.20
CA GLY A 44 -1.81 12.07 18.17
C GLY A 44 -0.89 12.67 19.23
N PHE A 45 -1.31 13.80 19.76
CA PHE A 45 -0.63 14.49 20.85
C PHE A 45 -1.59 14.70 22.03
N GLY A 46 -1.05 14.65 23.24
CA GLY A 46 -1.85 14.84 24.44
C GLY A 46 -1.03 15.31 25.62
N ALA A 47 -1.69 16.01 26.53
CA ALA A 47 -1.13 16.48 27.79
C ALA A 47 -2.00 16.05 28.98
N GLY A 48 -1.40 15.86 30.15
CA GLY A 48 -2.12 15.64 31.39
C GLY A 48 -2.69 16.94 31.97
N LYS A 49 -3.53 16.81 32.99
CA LYS A 49 -4.03 17.97 33.72
C LYS A 49 -2.89 18.67 34.47
N ALA A 50 -2.69 19.96 34.23
CA ALA A 50 -1.57 20.74 34.74
C ALA A 50 -1.35 20.62 36.27
N LYS A 51 -2.42 20.46 37.05
CA LYS A 51 -2.35 20.29 38.50
C LYS A 51 -1.55 19.05 38.93
N PHE A 52 -1.47 18.01 38.10
CA PHE A 52 -0.74 16.80 38.40
C PHE A 52 0.73 16.81 37.94
N LEU A 53 1.13 17.77 37.13
CA LEU A 53 2.49 17.83 36.58
C LEU A 53 3.57 17.78 37.69
N LYS A 54 3.34 18.49 38.81
CA LYS A 54 4.27 18.53 39.95
C LYS A 54 3.81 17.65 41.11
N THR A 55 2.49 17.48 41.30
CA THR A 55 1.93 16.78 42.49
C THR A 55 1.86 15.27 42.29
N ASN A 56 1.65 14.79 41.05
CA ASN A 56 1.63 13.39 40.71
C ASN A 56 2.05 13.16 39.26
N PRO A 57 3.38 13.20 38.98
CA PRO A 57 3.89 13.06 37.61
C PRO A 57 3.49 11.76 36.91
N GLY A 58 3.31 10.65 37.66
CA GLY A 58 2.86 9.37 37.11
C GLY A 58 1.44 9.48 36.52
N LEU A 59 0.50 10.03 37.29
CA LEU A 59 -0.87 10.26 36.85
C LEU A 59 -0.92 11.26 35.67
N TYR A 60 -0.05 12.30 35.70
CA TYR A 60 0.06 13.25 34.60
C TYR A 60 0.40 12.54 33.27
N ARG A 61 1.43 11.68 33.28
CA ARG A 61 1.88 10.93 32.11
C ARG A 61 0.81 9.98 31.59
N GLU A 62 0.11 9.29 32.49
CA GLU A 62 -1.00 8.41 32.10
C GLU A 62 -2.13 9.17 31.38
N GLN A 63 -2.50 10.34 31.91
CA GLN A 63 -3.50 11.21 31.28
C GLN A 63 -3.01 11.76 29.93
N ALA A 64 -1.74 12.17 29.85
CA ALA A 64 -1.15 12.65 28.61
C ALA A 64 -1.17 11.56 27.51
N ARG A 65 -0.77 10.31 27.84
CA ARG A 65 -0.83 9.18 26.92
C ARG A 65 -2.26 8.88 26.46
N ARG A 66 -3.22 8.82 27.38
CA ARG A 66 -4.63 8.62 27.02
C ARG A 66 -5.16 9.70 26.09
N ALA A 67 -4.84 10.97 26.37
CA ALA A 67 -5.25 12.08 25.52
C ALA A 67 -4.63 11.98 24.11
N ALA A 68 -3.34 11.63 24.03
CA ALA A 68 -2.65 11.41 22.76
C ALA A 68 -3.25 10.25 21.96
N THR A 69 -3.56 9.13 22.62
CA THR A 69 -4.22 7.98 21.99
C THR A 69 -5.59 8.38 21.41
N MET A 70 -6.40 9.11 22.17
CA MET A 70 -7.72 9.57 21.68
C MET A 70 -7.60 10.54 20.49
N ASP A 71 -6.60 11.43 20.49
CA ASP A 71 -6.34 12.32 19.37
C ASP A 71 -5.88 11.53 18.13
N ALA A 72 -4.97 10.56 18.31
CA ALA A 72 -4.53 9.66 17.24
C ALA A 72 -5.70 8.84 16.66
N GLN A 73 -6.58 8.31 17.51
CA GLN A 73 -7.77 7.56 17.09
C GLN A 73 -8.71 8.39 16.23
N ARG A 74 -9.00 9.64 16.65
CA ARG A 74 -9.84 10.55 15.87
C ARG A 74 -9.23 10.83 14.50
N LYS A 75 -7.94 11.17 14.45
CA LYS A 75 -7.22 11.43 13.20
C LYS A 75 -7.14 10.21 12.29
N LEU A 76 -6.98 9.02 12.88
CA LEU A 76 -6.98 7.78 12.11
C LEU A 76 -8.34 7.51 11.48
N ALA A 77 -9.44 7.71 12.22
CA ALA A 77 -10.79 7.58 11.69
C ALA A 77 -11.02 8.55 10.51
N GLU A 78 -10.66 9.83 10.67
CA GLU A 78 -10.73 10.83 9.60
C GLU A 78 -9.91 10.43 8.36
N ALA A 79 -8.69 9.88 8.58
CA ALA A 79 -7.84 9.41 7.49
C ALA A 79 -8.43 8.19 6.77
N VAL A 80 -9.06 7.27 7.50
CA VAL A 80 -9.74 6.08 6.95
C VAL A 80 -10.92 6.47 6.09
N GLU A 81 -11.78 7.38 6.54
CA GLU A 81 -12.91 7.89 5.76
C GLU A 81 -12.48 8.47 4.41
N GLY A 82 -11.30 9.10 4.36
CA GLY A 82 -10.71 9.68 3.14
C GLY A 82 -9.96 8.71 2.23
N VAL A 83 -9.85 7.41 2.58
CA VAL A 83 -9.18 6.42 1.73
C VAL A 83 -9.95 6.24 0.43
N GLN A 84 -9.29 6.45 -0.70
CA GLN A 84 -9.87 6.26 -2.03
C GLN A 84 -10.00 4.76 -2.33
N VAL A 85 -11.23 4.33 -2.60
CA VAL A 85 -11.51 2.95 -3.03
C VAL A 85 -11.44 2.85 -4.55
N THR A 86 -12.09 3.79 -5.25
CA THR A 86 -11.99 3.99 -6.70
C THR A 86 -11.62 5.45 -6.99
N GLY A 87 -11.55 5.86 -8.26
CA GLY A 87 -11.29 7.27 -8.60
C GLY A 87 -12.35 8.24 -8.08
N ASP A 88 -13.58 7.79 -7.91
CA ASP A 88 -14.76 8.59 -7.57
C ASP A 88 -15.44 8.19 -6.25
N SER A 89 -14.89 7.24 -5.50
CA SER A 89 -15.49 6.71 -4.27
C SER A 89 -14.46 6.52 -3.17
N THR A 90 -14.83 6.92 -1.96
CA THR A 90 -14.04 6.77 -0.73
C THR A 90 -14.64 5.72 0.21
N ILE A 91 -13.95 5.41 1.30
CA ILE A 91 -14.53 4.59 2.39
C ILE A 91 -15.77 5.27 2.97
N ALA A 92 -15.76 6.60 3.16
CA ALA A 92 -16.93 7.34 3.65
C ALA A 92 -18.16 7.16 2.75
N ASP A 93 -17.98 7.17 1.43
CA ASP A 93 -19.07 6.94 0.49
C ASP A 93 -19.64 5.53 0.62
N LEU A 94 -18.78 4.51 0.76
CA LEU A 94 -19.22 3.14 0.98
C LEU A 94 -19.93 2.95 2.32
N GLU A 95 -19.54 3.66 3.37
CA GLU A 95 -20.22 3.64 4.67
C GLU A 95 -21.62 4.27 4.61
N LEU A 96 -21.82 5.27 3.75
CA LEU A 96 -23.13 5.88 3.52
C LEU A 96 -24.08 4.95 2.77
N GLU A 97 -23.54 4.13 1.87
CA GLU A 97 -24.32 3.21 1.04
C GLU A 97 -24.59 1.86 1.74
N ASN A 98 -23.76 1.47 2.74
CA ASN A 98 -23.82 0.14 3.33
C ASN A 98 -23.48 0.12 4.83
N ASP A 99 -24.49 -0.09 5.66
CA ASP A 99 -24.36 -0.16 7.13
C ASP A 99 -23.44 -1.31 7.59
N ILE A 100 -23.30 -2.39 6.81
CA ILE A 100 -22.42 -3.51 7.14
C ILE A 100 -20.96 -3.08 6.95
N VAL A 101 -20.65 -2.35 5.86
CA VAL A 101 -19.33 -1.74 5.64
C VAL A 101 -18.98 -0.82 6.80
N LYS A 102 -19.89 0.09 7.16
CA LYS A 102 -19.71 1.00 8.29
C LYS A 102 -19.43 0.28 9.60
N THR A 103 -20.18 -0.78 9.89
CA THR A 103 -19.97 -1.59 11.11
C THR A 103 -18.60 -2.25 11.10
N LYS A 104 -18.16 -2.78 9.95
CA LYS A 104 -16.87 -3.44 9.80
C LYS A 104 -15.72 -2.45 9.89
N VAL A 105 -15.78 -1.29 9.24
CA VAL A 105 -14.78 -0.21 9.37
C VAL A 105 -14.63 0.22 10.82
N ASN A 106 -15.72 0.44 11.53
CA ASN A 106 -15.69 0.78 12.95
C ASN A 106 -15.08 -0.32 13.84
N ALA A 107 -15.26 -1.59 13.49
CA ALA A 107 -14.63 -2.69 14.21
C ALA A 107 -13.11 -2.71 13.97
N ILE A 108 -12.68 -2.51 12.72
CA ILE A 108 -11.26 -2.45 12.35
C ILE A 108 -10.57 -1.26 13.03
N ILE A 109 -11.18 -0.08 13.03
CA ILE A 109 -10.64 1.11 13.72
C ILE A 109 -10.44 0.84 15.22
N ARG A 110 -11.33 0.07 15.87
CA ARG A 110 -11.16 -0.31 17.29
C ARG A 110 -10.01 -1.31 17.50
N GLY A 111 -9.69 -2.12 16.51
CA GLY A 111 -8.58 -3.08 16.51
C GLY A 111 -7.22 -2.51 16.10
N MET A 112 -7.10 -1.20 15.94
CA MET A 112 -5.87 -0.54 15.51
C MET A 112 -4.67 -0.84 16.41
N THR A 113 -3.47 -0.80 15.83
CA THR A 113 -2.23 -1.09 16.54
C THR A 113 -1.52 0.21 16.96
N GLU A 114 -1.15 0.30 18.24
CA GLU A 114 -0.21 1.32 18.73
C GLU A 114 1.21 0.89 18.32
N VAL A 115 1.83 1.66 17.41
CA VAL A 115 3.17 1.38 16.90
C VAL A 115 4.23 1.90 17.86
N SER A 116 4.01 3.11 18.40
CA SER A 116 4.93 3.74 19.33
C SER A 116 4.25 4.82 20.16
N TYR A 117 4.82 5.10 21.31
CA TYR A 117 4.54 6.32 22.05
C TYR A 117 5.84 6.87 22.66
N GLU A 118 5.88 8.16 22.84
CA GLU A 118 7.00 8.86 23.49
C GLU A 118 6.52 10.09 24.23
N PHE A 119 7.25 10.44 25.30
CA PHE A 119 7.03 11.70 26.00
C PHE A 119 7.99 12.73 25.44
N VAL A 120 7.43 13.86 24.97
CA VAL A 120 8.13 14.98 24.39
C VAL A 120 8.03 16.22 25.30
N ASP A 121 8.76 17.29 24.99
CA ASP A 121 8.73 18.56 25.74
C ASP A 121 9.01 18.35 27.23
N ASP A 122 10.10 17.69 27.57
CA ASP A 122 10.49 17.36 28.94
C ASP A 122 9.40 16.57 29.72
N GLY A 123 8.67 15.72 29.00
CA GLY A 123 7.61 14.90 29.57
C GLY A 123 6.27 15.62 29.80
N ARG A 124 6.10 16.82 29.23
CA ARG A 124 4.85 17.60 29.31
C ARG A 124 3.80 17.11 28.31
N ASN A 125 4.23 16.59 27.18
CA ASN A 125 3.35 16.06 26.15
C ASN A 125 3.67 14.58 25.88
N CYS A 126 2.68 13.85 25.43
CA CYS A 126 2.85 12.51 24.88
C CYS A 126 2.51 12.55 23.39
N ARG A 127 3.32 11.88 22.57
CA ARG A 127 3.07 11.57 21.17
C ARG A 127 2.76 10.09 21.06
N VAL A 128 1.67 9.74 20.40
CA VAL A 128 1.26 8.35 20.12
C VAL A 128 1.10 8.18 18.60
N VAL A 129 1.59 7.07 18.09
CA VAL A 129 1.42 6.69 16.67
C VAL A 129 0.58 5.44 16.60
N LEU A 130 -0.53 5.51 15.86
CA LEU A 130 -1.41 4.39 15.54
C LEU A 130 -1.30 4.04 14.06
N GLU A 131 -1.38 2.75 13.76
CA GLU A 131 -1.46 2.24 12.38
C GLU A 131 -2.61 1.24 12.25
N MET A 132 -3.18 1.20 11.04
CA MET A 132 -4.19 0.26 10.62
C MET A 132 -3.81 -0.27 9.23
N PRO A 133 -3.84 -1.61 9.00
CA PRO A 133 -3.49 -2.17 7.70
C PRO A 133 -4.57 -1.85 6.65
N LEU A 134 -4.14 -1.44 5.45
CA LEU A 134 -5.00 -1.35 4.28
C LEU A 134 -5.37 -2.75 3.77
N PHE A 135 -4.39 -3.64 3.73
CA PHE A 135 -4.51 -5.01 3.21
C PHE A 135 -4.02 -6.01 4.25
N GLY A 136 -4.54 -7.23 4.19
CA GLY A 136 -4.21 -8.30 5.15
C GLY A 136 -2.71 -8.61 5.24
N SER A 137 -1.96 -8.49 4.14
CA SER A 137 -0.50 -8.69 4.12
C SER A 137 0.28 -7.66 4.95
N ALA A 138 -0.29 -6.49 5.19
CA ALA A 138 0.30 -5.45 6.04
C ALA A 138 -0.04 -5.62 7.53
N SER A 139 -0.91 -6.58 7.88
CA SER A 139 -1.29 -6.86 9.27
C SER A 139 -0.25 -7.73 9.96
N PRO A 140 0.43 -7.25 11.03
CA PRO A 140 1.43 -8.05 11.75
C PRO A 140 0.86 -9.29 12.45
N THR A 141 -0.44 -9.27 12.76
CA THR A 141 -1.13 -10.31 13.54
C THR A 141 -2.12 -11.13 12.71
N GLY A 142 -2.23 -10.85 11.39
CA GLY A 142 -3.25 -11.44 10.53
C GLY A 142 -4.68 -10.99 10.88
N GLY A 143 -4.81 -9.84 11.56
CA GLY A 143 -6.12 -9.25 11.91
C GLY A 143 -6.80 -8.58 10.72
N ASP A 144 -8.02 -8.12 10.96
CA ASP A 144 -8.86 -7.45 9.97
C ASP A 144 -8.14 -6.25 9.32
N SER A 145 -8.33 -6.08 8.02
CA SER A 145 -7.78 -4.99 7.23
C SER A 145 -8.88 -4.16 6.57
N LEU A 146 -8.57 -2.93 6.19
CA LEU A 146 -9.55 -2.03 5.57
C LEU A 146 -10.12 -2.61 4.26
N SER A 147 -9.31 -3.39 3.53
CA SER A 147 -9.73 -4.07 2.31
C SER A 147 -10.90 -5.02 2.52
N GLU A 148 -10.99 -5.68 3.69
CA GLU A 148 -12.13 -6.55 3.99
C GLU A 148 -13.46 -5.78 4.08
N ALA A 149 -13.43 -4.53 4.53
CA ALA A 149 -14.60 -3.66 4.52
C ALA A 149 -14.86 -3.08 3.13
N ALA A 150 -13.81 -2.56 2.46
CA ALA A 150 -13.91 -1.92 1.16
C ALA A 150 -14.41 -2.86 0.05
N PHE A 151 -13.98 -4.11 0.06
CA PHE A 151 -14.38 -5.10 -0.96
C PHE A 151 -15.57 -5.97 -0.54
N LEU A 152 -16.13 -5.77 0.66
CA LEU A 152 -17.27 -6.54 1.15
C LEU A 152 -18.47 -6.56 0.16
N PRO A 153 -18.84 -5.45 -0.51
CA PRO A 153 -19.93 -5.45 -1.50
C PRO A 153 -19.68 -6.39 -2.69
N PHE A 154 -18.42 -6.74 -2.96
CA PHE A 154 -18.04 -7.59 -4.11
C PHE A 154 -17.81 -9.05 -3.74
N LYS A 155 -17.95 -9.42 -2.45
CA LYS A 155 -17.63 -10.77 -1.94
C LYS A 155 -18.36 -11.88 -2.68
N ASP A 156 -19.63 -11.68 -2.96
CA ASP A 156 -20.48 -12.68 -3.60
C ASP A 156 -20.63 -12.46 -5.13
N THR A 157 -19.82 -11.54 -5.69
CA THR A 157 -19.84 -11.26 -7.13
C THR A 157 -19.06 -12.35 -7.87
N PRO A 158 -19.66 -13.03 -8.86
CA PRO A 158 -18.97 -14.04 -9.63
C PRO A 158 -17.75 -13.46 -10.36
N LYS A 159 -16.62 -14.13 -10.23
CA LYS A 159 -15.41 -13.78 -10.96
C LYS A 159 -15.64 -13.94 -12.47
N THR A 160 -15.21 -12.95 -13.25
CA THR A 160 -15.19 -12.99 -14.71
C THR A 160 -13.78 -13.28 -15.23
N ASP A 161 -13.67 -13.93 -16.37
CA ASP A 161 -12.38 -14.14 -17.01
C ASP A 161 -11.78 -12.82 -17.51
N PHE A 162 -10.45 -12.79 -17.65
CA PHE A 162 -9.78 -11.70 -18.35
C PHE A 162 -10.21 -11.71 -19.82
N PRO A 163 -10.31 -10.53 -20.47
CA PRO A 163 -10.58 -10.47 -21.90
C PRO A 163 -9.52 -11.25 -22.69
N SER A 164 -9.93 -11.84 -23.81
CA SER A 164 -8.97 -12.40 -24.76
C SER A 164 -8.24 -11.29 -25.50
N PRO A 165 -6.97 -11.49 -25.90
CA PRO A 165 -6.29 -10.57 -26.81
C PRO A 165 -7.12 -10.37 -28.08
N VAL A 166 -7.22 -9.17 -28.60
CA VAL A 166 -7.92 -8.90 -29.85
C VAL A 166 -7.05 -9.44 -30.98
N ASP A 167 -7.57 -10.41 -31.74
CA ASP A 167 -6.90 -10.99 -32.91
C ASP A 167 -6.78 -9.92 -34.02
N THR A 168 -5.79 -9.05 -33.91
CA THR A 168 -5.45 -8.16 -35.01
C THR A 168 -4.72 -8.96 -36.08
N THR A 169 -5.45 -9.42 -37.07
CA THR A 169 -4.93 -10.02 -38.32
C THR A 169 -4.13 -9.00 -39.17
N VAL A 170 -3.35 -8.15 -38.54
CA VAL A 170 -2.32 -7.34 -39.20
C VAL A 170 -0.97 -7.84 -38.73
N ALA A 171 -0.34 -8.57 -39.62
CA ALA A 171 0.95 -9.21 -39.59
C ALA A 171 2.05 -8.36 -38.92
N THR A 172 2.12 -8.43 -37.60
CA THR A 172 3.38 -8.41 -36.90
C THR A 172 3.25 -9.56 -35.90
N GLN A 173 3.91 -10.67 -36.19
CA GLN A 173 3.93 -11.80 -35.28
C GLN A 173 4.21 -11.27 -33.87
N PRO A 174 3.35 -11.53 -32.88
CA PRO A 174 3.82 -11.44 -31.51
C PRO A 174 4.97 -12.45 -31.46
N THR A 175 6.17 -11.97 -31.33
CA THR A 175 7.25 -12.79 -30.83
C THR A 175 6.78 -13.20 -29.44
N VAL A 176 6.14 -14.37 -29.35
CA VAL A 176 5.91 -15.06 -28.08
C VAL A 176 7.31 -15.44 -27.63
N VAL A 177 8.00 -14.46 -27.06
CA VAL A 177 9.17 -14.73 -26.29
C VAL A 177 8.62 -15.37 -25.03
N ASN A 178 8.94 -16.63 -24.84
CA ASN A 178 8.69 -17.41 -23.62
C ASN A 178 9.49 -16.74 -22.47
N GLN A 179 8.99 -15.60 -21.96
CA GLN A 179 9.78 -14.76 -21.03
C GLN A 179 9.43 -15.00 -19.57
N ASN A 180 8.55 -15.94 -19.22
CA ASN A 180 8.17 -16.25 -17.82
C ASN A 180 8.07 -14.99 -16.95
N TYR A 181 7.13 -14.09 -17.29
CA TYR A 181 6.95 -12.86 -16.55
C TYR A 181 6.43 -13.13 -15.13
N THR A 182 7.02 -12.48 -14.16
CA THR A 182 6.67 -12.64 -12.74
C THR A 182 5.63 -11.64 -12.27
N GLY A 183 5.37 -10.57 -13.02
CA GLY A 183 4.43 -9.51 -12.68
C GLY A 183 4.31 -8.49 -13.79
N LEU A 184 3.50 -7.46 -13.53
CA LEU A 184 3.26 -6.33 -14.41
C LEU A 184 3.67 -5.04 -13.72
N ILE A 185 4.42 -4.19 -14.40
CA ILE A 185 4.70 -2.82 -13.99
C ILE A 185 4.13 -1.87 -15.03
N ILE A 186 3.25 -0.96 -14.60
CA ILE A 186 2.76 0.15 -15.42
C ILE A 186 3.47 1.43 -15.01
N ASP A 187 4.25 2.00 -15.89
CA ASP A 187 4.94 3.27 -15.67
C ASP A 187 3.99 4.45 -15.94
N CYS A 188 3.58 5.12 -14.86
CA CYS A 188 2.70 6.29 -14.86
C CYS A 188 3.45 7.58 -14.51
N ARG A 189 4.78 7.58 -14.48
CA ARG A 189 5.58 8.74 -14.10
C ARG A 189 5.26 9.95 -14.94
N GLY A 190 5.11 11.09 -14.27
CA GLY A 190 4.74 12.37 -14.88
C GLY A 190 3.25 12.55 -15.17
N MET A 191 2.39 11.59 -14.79
CA MET A 191 0.93 11.66 -15.00
C MET A 191 0.15 11.94 -13.71
N ASN A 192 0.80 12.01 -12.55
CA ASN A 192 0.18 12.23 -11.24
C ASN A 192 -0.94 11.22 -10.94
N ILE A 193 -0.60 9.93 -10.97
CA ILE A 193 -1.55 8.87 -10.64
C ILE A 193 -2.05 9.00 -9.19
N ASN A 194 -3.37 8.92 -9.01
CA ASN A 194 -4.01 8.82 -7.71
C ASN A 194 -4.04 7.37 -7.24
N CYS A 195 -3.53 7.13 -6.01
CA CYS A 195 -3.54 5.80 -5.43
C CYS A 195 -4.94 5.47 -4.92
N VAL A 196 -5.46 4.29 -5.31
CA VAL A 196 -6.78 3.78 -4.92
C VAL A 196 -6.70 2.30 -4.56
N MET A 197 -7.66 1.78 -3.79
CA MET A 197 -7.68 0.37 -3.41
C MET A 197 -8.09 -0.55 -4.56
N SER A 198 -8.98 -0.08 -5.46
CA SER A 198 -9.55 -0.82 -6.58
C SER A 198 -9.25 -0.17 -7.94
N PRO A 199 -7.98 -0.12 -8.37
CA PRO A 199 -7.63 0.42 -9.67
C PRO A 199 -8.06 -0.52 -10.81
N VAL A 200 -8.30 0.07 -11.97
CA VAL A 200 -8.61 -0.64 -13.22
C VAL A 200 -7.56 -0.31 -14.27
N ILE A 201 -7.08 -1.30 -15.01
CA ILE A 201 -6.27 -1.06 -16.22
C ILE A 201 -7.19 -1.18 -17.42
N LYS A 202 -7.17 -0.16 -18.30
CA LYS A 202 -7.94 -0.12 -19.54
C LYS A 202 -6.99 -0.11 -20.76
N ASN A 203 -7.48 -0.58 -21.91
CA ASN A 203 -6.84 -0.27 -23.17
C ASN A 203 -7.30 1.09 -23.73
N ALA A 204 -6.68 1.55 -24.81
CA ALA A 204 -6.99 2.85 -25.43
C ALA A 204 -8.45 2.95 -25.91
N ASP A 205 -9.11 1.83 -26.21
CA ASP A 205 -10.51 1.76 -26.64
C ASP A 205 -11.50 1.76 -25.46
N GLY A 206 -10.99 1.80 -24.22
CA GLY A 206 -11.80 1.79 -23.01
C GLY A 206 -12.14 0.41 -22.46
N THR A 207 -11.69 -0.67 -23.10
CA THR A 207 -11.89 -2.03 -22.58
C THR A 207 -11.10 -2.24 -21.29
N LYS A 208 -11.77 -2.70 -20.24
CA LYS A 208 -11.13 -3.07 -18.97
C LYS A 208 -10.38 -4.39 -19.15
N ILE A 209 -9.07 -4.38 -18.95
CA ILE A 209 -8.21 -5.58 -19.04
C ILE A 209 -7.79 -6.11 -17.68
N TYR A 210 -7.98 -5.33 -16.62
CA TYR A 210 -7.73 -5.71 -15.24
C TYR A 210 -8.63 -4.93 -14.29
N GLY A 211 -9.23 -5.59 -13.32
CA GLY A 211 -10.10 -4.98 -12.31
C GLY A 211 -10.58 -6.02 -11.30
N HIS A 212 -11.28 -5.59 -10.24
CA HIS A 212 -11.75 -6.47 -9.18
C HIS A 212 -12.60 -7.64 -9.68
N MET A 213 -13.38 -7.45 -10.75
CA MET A 213 -14.22 -8.51 -11.35
C MET A 213 -13.43 -9.70 -11.90
N ASN A 214 -12.13 -9.51 -12.20
CA ASN A 214 -11.28 -10.58 -12.75
C ASN A 214 -10.49 -11.30 -11.67
N LEU A 215 -10.61 -10.91 -10.40
CA LEU A 215 -9.74 -11.37 -9.33
C LEU A 215 -10.48 -12.17 -8.28
N ASP A 216 -9.74 -13.00 -7.57
CA ASP A 216 -10.22 -13.73 -6.41
C ASP A 216 -10.35 -12.78 -5.20
N TYR A 217 -11.52 -12.81 -4.54
CA TYR A 217 -11.80 -11.93 -3.40
C TYR A 217 -10.76 -12.09 -2.27
N ASP A 218 -10.41 -13.33 -1.91
CA ASP A 218 -9.48 -13.59 -0.81
C ASP A 218 -8.07 -13.07 -1.14
N LYS A 219 -7.67 -13.12 -2.41
CA LYS A 219 -6.40 -12.53 -2.85
C LYS A 219 -6.41 -11.00 -2.77
N ILE A 220 -7.53 -10.37 -3.16
CA ILE A 220 -7.64 -8.90 -3.12
C ILE A 220 -7.56 -8.38 -1.68
N ILE A 221 -8.27 -8.99 -0.74
CA ILE A 221 -8.27 -8.51 0.65
C ILE A 221 -6.91 -8.69 1.34
N VAL A 222 -6.16 -9.74 0.97
CA VAL A 222 -4.83 -9.99 1.54
C VAL A 222 -3.76 -9.13 0.87
N ASN A 223 -3.72 -9.11 -0.46
CA ASN A 223 -2.61 -8.51 -1.19
C ASN A 223 -2.91 -7.10 -1.71
N GLY A 224 -4.19 -6.71 -1.80
CA GLY A 224 -4.61 -5.58 -2.64
C GLY A 224 -4.51 -5.88 -4.13
N MET A 225 -5.11 -5.07 -4.96
CA MET A 225 -5.11 -5.27 -6.42
C MET A 225 -3.79 -4.84 -7.05
N ALA A 226 -3.20 -3.74 -6.59
CA ALA A 226 -1.91 -3.25 -7.07
C ALA A 226 -1.10 -2.64 -5.94
N ALA A 227 0.21 -2.54 -6.12
CA ALA A 227 1.09 -1.73 -5.29
C ALA A 227 1.46 -0.43 -6.02
N TYR A 228 1.83 0.60 -5.26
CA TYR A 228 2.32 1.88 -5.78
C TYR A 228 3.75 2.08 -5.34
N ALA A 229 4.64 2.38 -6.29
CA ALA A 229 6.07 2.47 -6.05
C ALA A 229 6.67 3.70 -6.73
N GLY A 230 7.81 4.15 -6.26
CA GLY A 230 8.53 5.26 -6.87
C GLY A 230 9.36 4.87 -8.09
N ASP A 231 9.79 3.59 -8.15
CA ASP A 231 10.63 3.08 -9.23
C ASP A 231 10.38 1.59 -9.50
N ALA A 232 10.60 1.17 -10.75
CA ALA A 232 10.43 -0.22 -11.20
C ALA A 232 11.41 -1.21 -10.53
N TYR A 233 12.49 -0.73 -9.96
CA TYR A 233 13.56 -1.53 -9.37
C TYR A 233 13.68 -1.37 -7.86
N ASP A 234 12.78 -0.62 -7.23
CA ASP A 234 12.72 -0.49 -5.78
C ASP A 234 12.28 -1.80 -5.10
N GLN A 235 12.30 -1.81 -3.77
CA GLN A 235 11.97 -3.00 -3.00
C GLN A 235 10.51 -3.40 -3.15
N ILE A 236 9.59 -2.42 -3.24
CA ILE A 236 8.14 -2.65 -3.37
C ILE A 236 7.86 -3.34 -4.71
N SER A 237 8.41 -2.78 -5.80
CA SER A 237 8.27 -3.35 -7.14
C SER A 237 8.81 -4.77 -7.23
N LYS A 238 9.99 -5.03 -6.64
CA LYS A 238 10.58 -6.38 -6.61
C LYS A 238 9.76 -7.37 -5.78
N GLN A 239 9.24 -6.95 -4.64
CA GLN A 239 8.41 -7.82 -3.80
C GLN A 239 7.07 -8.15 -4.46
N ARG A 240 6.47 -7.19 -5.17
CA ARG A 240 5.15 -7.36 -5.77
C ARG A 240 5.18 -7.97 -7.16
N ALA A 241 6.02 -7.46 -8.07
CA ALA A 241 6.10 -7.90 -9.46
C ALA A 241 7.20 -8.93 -9.73
N GLY A 242 8.01 -9.26 -8.72
CA GLY A 242 9.06 -10.27 -8.83
C GLY A 242 10.30 -9.78 -9.58
N SER A 243 11.11 -10.75 -10.08
CA SER A 243 12.43 -10.48 -10.67
C SER A 243 12.42 -10.23 -12.18
N ASN A 244 11.34 -10.59 -12.86
CA ASN A 244 11.20 -10.44 -14.33
C ASN A 244 9.81 -9.87 -14.69
N PRO A 245 9.50 -8.62 -14.32
CA PRO A 245 8.20 -8.01 -14.64
C PRO A 245 8.11 -7.62 -16.11
N LEU A 246 6.89 -7.71 -16.66
CA LEU A 246 6.53 -7.04 -17.91
C LEU A 246 6.36 -5.55 -17.61
N VAL A 247 7.17 -4.69 -18.22
CA VAL A 247 7.11 -3.24 -18.01
C VAL A 247 6.42 -2.58 -19.20
N ILE A 248 5.35 -1.84 -18.92
CA ILE A 248 4.53 -1.12 -19.92
C ILE A 248 4.39 0.33 -19.48
N LYS A 249 4.41 1.26 -20.41
CA LYS A 249 4.16 2.67 -20.14
C LYS A 249 2.67 2.99 -20.34
N ALA A 250 2.06 3.67 -19.38
CA ALA A 250 0.73 4.21 -19.56
C ALA A 250 0.73 5.30 -20.64
N VAL A 251 -0.36 5.38 -21.42
CA VAL A 251 -0.56 6.44 -22.43
C VAL A 251 -1.34 7.63 -21.87
N ARG A 252 -2.19 7.38 -20.88
CA ARG A 252 -2.94 8.37 -20.10
C ARG A 252 -3.50 7.74 -18.83
N LEU A 253 -4.12 8.55 -17.99
CA LEU A 253 -4.91 8.11 -16.84
C LEU A 253 -6.38 8.48 -17.05
N ASP A 254 -7.30 7.61 -16.64
CA ASP A 254 -8.74 7.82 -16.63
C ASP A 254 -9.27 7.88 -15.17
N ASP A 255 -10.56 8.20 -15.02
CA ASP A 255 -11.32 8.15 -13.77
C ASP A 255 -10.60 8.91 -12.64
N LEU A 256 -10.48 10.22 -12.80
CA LEU A 256 -9.79 11.12 -11.86
C LEU A 256 -8.33 10.71 -11.59
N ASN A 257 -7.63 10.27 -12.64
CA ASN A 257 -6.24 9.81 -12.57
C ASN A 257 -6.00 8.54 -11.73
N ALA A 258 -7.02 7.73 -11.48
CA ALA A 258 -6.88 6.50 -10.70
C ALA A 258 -6.56 5.27 -11.58
N ASN A 259 -6.96 5.29 -12.86
CA ASN A 259 -6.94 4.13 -13.73
C ASN A 259 -5.98 4.31 -14.92
N PRO A 260 -4.87 3.55 -14.95
CA PRO A 260 -3.95 3.58 -16.07
C PRO A 260 -4.60 3.06 -17.36
N VAL A 261 -4.33 3.75 -18.46
CA VAL A 261 -4.68 3.32 -19.81
C VAL A 261 -3.42 2.99 -20.58
N VAL A 262 -3.40 1.82 -21.22
CA VAL A 262 -2.29 1.36 -22.07
C VAL A 262 -2.72 1.33 -23.55
N SER A 263 -1.78 1.22 -24.47
CA SER A 263 -2.12 1.04 -25.90
C SER A 263 -2.85 -0.30 -26.10
N VAL A 264 -3.62 -0.44 -27.18
CA VAL A 264 -4.27 -1.72 -27.54
C VAL A 264 -3.24 -2.82 -27.70
N ALA A 265 -2.13 -2.55 -28.38
CA ALA A 265 -1.07 -3.52 -28.58
C ALA A 265 -0.39 -3.96 -27.27
N ASP A 266 -0.21 -3.02 -26.33
CA ASP A 266 0.32 -3.36 -25.00
C ASP A 266 -0.69 -4.13 -24.17
N ALA A 267 -1.99 -3.83 -24.27
CA ALA A 267 -3.05 -4.59 -23.65
C ALA A 267 -3.06 -6.05 -24.13
N ASP A 268 -2.97 -6.27 -25.44
CA ASP A 268 -2.89 -7.61 -26.02
C ASP A 268 -1.64 -8.37 -25.55
N LYS A 269 -0.50 -7.66 -25.46
CA LYS A 269 0.74 -8.23 -24.92
C LYS A 269 0.61 -8.64 -23.45
N ILE A 270 -0.03 -7.80 -22.62
CA ILE A 270 -0.30 -8.09 -21.20
C ILE A 270 -1.19 -9.33 -21.10
N LEU A 271 -2.30 -9.38 -21.83
CA LEU A 271 -3.26 -10.48 -21.77
C LEU A 271 -2.66 -11.79 -22.28
N ALA A 272 -1.91 -11.76 -23.40
CA ALA A 272 -1.21 -12.92 -23.93
C ALA A 272 -0.16 -13.47 -22.95
N ALA A 273 0.62 -12.59 -22.32
CA ALA A 273 1.58 -13.00 -21.31
C ALA A 273 0.87 -13.57 -20.05
N ASN A 274 -0.22 -12.94 -19.60
CA ASN A 274 -0.96 -13.43 -18.43
C ASN A 274 -1.63 -14.78 -18.68
N ALA A 275 -2.05 -15.09 -19.88
CA ALA A 275 -2.62 -16.40 -20.23
C ALA A 275 -1.65 -17.56 -19.91
N HIS A 276 -0.35 -17.32 -20.01
CA HIS A 276 0.71 -18.27 -19.67
C HIS A 276 1.19 -18.11 -18.23
N ASP A 277 1.51 -16.89 -17.79
CA ASP A 277 2.29 -16.63 -16.57
C ASP A 277 1.41 -16.31 -15.34
N ARG A 278 0.11 -16.00 -15.53
CA ARG A 278 -0.90 -15.81 -14.46
C ARG A 278 -0.57 -14.71 -13.44
N PHE A 279 0.22 -13.71 -13.80
CA PHE A 279 0.64 -12.66 -12.87
C PHE A 279 -0.50 -11.71 -12.49
N LEU A 280 -1.46 -11.45 -13.38
CA LEU A 280 -2.66 -10.66 -13.06
C LEU A 280 -3.55 -11.40 -12.07
N ASP A 281 -3.74 -12.72 -12.23
CA ASP A 281 -4.49 -13.57 -11.30
C ASP A 281 -3.91 -13.57 -9.88
N ASN A 282 -2.62 -13.28 -9.75
CA ASN A 282 -1.90 -13.21 -8.50
C ASN A 282 -1.77 -11.80 -7.95
N CYS A 283 -2.44 -10.82 -8.56
CA CYS A 283 -2.35 -9.40 -8.21
C CYS A 283 -0.89 -8.88 -8.24
N ALA A 284 -0.01 -9.47 -9.05
CA ALA A 284 1.40 -9.09 -9.17
C ALA A 284 1.55 -7.85 -10.06
N VAL A 285 0.87 -6.77 -9.68
CA VAL A 285 0.76 -5.50 -10.43
C VAL A 285 1.33 -4.37 -9.61
N VAL A 286 2.11 -3.50 -10.26
CA VAL A 286 2.71 -2.28 -9.67
C VAL A 286 2.47 -1.11 -10.60
N PHE A 287 2.10 0.04 -10.03
CA PHE A 287 2.07 1.33 -10.72
C PHE A 287 3.22 2.19 -10.21
N ILE A 288 4.03 2.71 -11.14
CA ILE A 288 5.10 3.66 -10.82
C ILE A 288 4.53 5.08 -10.92
N LYS A 289 4.60 5.81 -9.80
CA LYS A 289 4.06 7.17 -9.62
C LYS A 289 5.12 8.27 -9.79
#